data_b71e03f0c7fbe770ef232a6f1598a4e0
#
_entry.id   b71e03f0c7fbe770ef232a6f1598a4e0
#
_cell.length_a   1.000
_cell.length_b   1.000
_cell.length_c   1.000
_cell.angle_alpha   90.00
_cell.angle_beta   90.00
_cell.angle_gamma   90.00
#
_symmetry.space_group_name_H-M   'P 1'
#
loop_
_entity.id
_entity.type
_entity.pdbx_description
1 polymer ?
#
loop_
_entity_poly.entity_id
_entity_poly.type
_entity_poly.pdbx_seq_one_letter_code
_entity_poly.pdbx_strand_id
1 'polypeptide(L)'
;MRRILVVDDDPHIGLAIRAWLKRYGFKVTVADGGTAGLFALSNSTFDLMIVDIFMPNMRGFESIRLFHNHAPTVPLIAISGYAFSSPEVSSPDFLRMALKLGATRCLRKPFRPTTLLSVIDECLSAAEPHRRNVATLAAVASAVSEPQEKMRSSAG
;
A
#
# COMPACT_ATOMS: atom_id res chain seq x y z
N MET A 1 -5.44 -13.41 6.82
CA MET A 1 -4.02 -13.25 6.42
C MET A 1 -3.87 -11.97 5.62
N ARG A 2 -2.98 -11.10 6.07
CA ARG A 2 -2.74 -9.80 5.42
C ARG A 2 -1.89 -9.98 4.16
N ARG A 3 -2.26 -9.24 3.12
CA ARG A 3 -1.63 -9.32 1.79
C ARG A 3 -0.80 -8.07 1.53
N ILE A 4 0.47 -8.29 1.19
CA ILE A 4 1.42 -7.20 0.90
C ILE A 4 1.91 -7.32 -0.54
N LEU A 5 1.87 -6.22 -1.27
CA LEU A 5 2.50 -6.09 -2.58
C LEU A 5 3.88 -5.46 -2.40
N VAL A 6 4.90 -6.09 -2.95
CA VAL A 6 6.26 -5.55 -3.01
C VAL A 6 6.60 -5.28 -4.47
N VAL A 7 6.95 -4.04 -4.78
CA VAL A 7 7.34 -3.60 -6.13
C VAL A 7 8.77 -3.09 -6.09
N ASP A 8 9.68 -3.84 -6.69
CA ASP A 8 11.10 -3.50 -6.77
C ASP A 8 11.69 -4.18 -8.02
N ASP A 9 12.47 -3.45 -8.80
CA ASP A 9 13.13 -3.98 -9.99
C ASP A 9 14.34 -4.86 -9.68
N ASP A 10 14.85 -4.82 -8.45
CA ASP A 10 15.86 -5.75 -7.97
C ASP A 10 15.20 -7.02 -7.44
N PRO A 11 15.32 -8.16 -8.14
CA PRO A 11 14.67 -9.41 -7.74
C PRO A 11 15.20 -9.95 -6.40
N HIS A 12 16.44 -9.66 -6.04
CA HIS A 12 17.02 -10.10 -4.77
C HIS A 12 16.34 -9.42 -3.57
N ILE A 13 16.03 -8.14 -3.69
CA ILE A 13 15.36 -7.38 -2.63
C ILE A 13 13.92 -7.85 -2.47
N GLY A 14 13.18 -7.98 -3.55
CA GLY A 14 11.81 -8.48 -3.53
C GLY A 14 11.70 -9.86 -2.89
N LEU A 15 12.58 -10.78 -3.27
CA LEU A 15 12.62 -12.13 -2.71
C LEU A 15 13.02 -12.15 -1.24
N ALA A 16 13.98 -11.31 -0.82
CA ALA A 16 14.40 -11.19 0.58
C ALA A 16 13.26 -10.68 1.46
N ILE A 17 12.60 -9.61 1.04
CA ILE A 17 11.43 -9.07 1.75
C ILE A 17 10.32 -10.13 1.86
N ARG A 18 10.03 -10.81 0.77
CA ARG A 18 9.03 -11.89 0.77
C ARG A 18 9.38 -13.00 1.76
N ALA A 19 10.63 -13.44 1.78
CA ALA A 19 11.10 -14.49 2.70
C ALA A 19 10.96 -14.06 4.16
N TRP A 20 11.32 -12.82 4.49
CA TRP A 20 11.15 -12.27 5.84
C TRP A 20 9.69 -12.19 6.25
N LEU A 21 8.85 -11.61 5.42
CA LEU A 21 7.46 -11.35 5.76
C LEU A 21 6.61 -12.63 5.81
N LYS A 22 6.94 -13.63 5.01
CA LYS A 22 6.28 -14.96 5.10
C LYS A 22 6.44 -15.59 6.47
N ARG A 23 7.58 -15.41 7.11
CA ARG A 23 7.85 -15.94 8.46
C ARG A 23 6.94 -15.32 9.53
N TYR A 24 6.38 -14.15 9.25
CA TYR A 24 5.46 -13.44 10.16
C TYR A 24 3.99 -13.54 9.74
N GLY A 25 3.68 -14.46 8.84
CA GLY A 25 2.31 -14.79 8.46
C GLY A 25 1.70 -13.88 7.40
N PHE A 26 2.49 -13.08 6.69
CA PHE A 26 2.02 -12.26 5.58
C PHE A 26 2.00 -13.06 4.28
N LYS A 27 1.00 -12.80 3.44
CA LYS A 27 0.98 -13.25 2.06
C LYS A 27 1.58 -12.15 1.18
N VAL A 28 2.70 -12.46 0.53
CA VAL A 28 3.47 -11.47 -0.23
C VAL A 28 3.45 -11.78 -1.70
N THR A 29 3.08 -10.79 -2.50
CA THR A 29 3.22 -10.78 -3.95
C THR A 29 4.37 -9.88 -4.32
N VAL A 30 5.32 -10.37 -5.11
CA VAL A 30 6.46 -9.59 -5.61
C VAL A 30 6.24 -9.26 -7.08
N ALA A 31 6.37 -7.99 -7.41
CA ALA A 31 6.37 -7.48 -8.78
C ALA A 31 7.74 -6.88 -9.09
N ASP A 32 8.28 -7.18 -10.25
CA ASP A 32 9.65 -6.82 -10.68
C ASP A 32 9.73 -5.45 -11.36
N GLY A 33 8.70 -4.67 -11.27
CA GLY A 33 8.65 -3.33 -11.84
C GLY A 33 7.27 -2.70 -11.79
N GLY A 34 7.17 -1.48 -12.29
CA GLY A 34 5.94 -0.68 -12.23
C GLY A 34 4.76 -1.32 -12.96
N THR A 35 4.97 -1.83 -14.16
CA THR A 35 3.92 -2.47 -14.97
C THR A 35 3.36 -3.71 -14.27
N ALA A 36 4.24 -4.59 -13.78
CA ALA A 36 3.83 -5.79 -13.04
C ALA A 36 3.12 -5.44 -11.73
N GLY A 37 3.58 -4.39 -11.03
CA GLY A 37 2.94 -3.91 -9.81
C GLY A 37 1.54 -3.38 -10.03
N LEU A 38 1.33 -2.56 -11.05
CA LEU A 38 0.00 -2.04 -11.42
C LEU A 38 -0.93 -3.15 -11.88
N PHE A 39 -0.42 -4.13 -12.63
CA PHE A 39 -1.18 -5.30 -13.00
C PHE A 39 -1.65 -6.10 -11.77
N ALA A 40 -0.77 -6.29 -10.78
CA ALA A 40 -1.13 -6.94 -9.53
C ALA A 40 -2.24 -6.20 -8.78
N LEU A 41 -2.17 -4.86 -8.70
CA LEU A 41 -3.21 -4.04 -8.08
C LEU A 41 -4.55 -4.10 -8.81
N SER A 42 -4.53 -4.24 -10.13
CA SER A 42 -5.74 -4.35 -10.94
C SER A 42 -6.45 -5.70 -10.77
N ASN A 43 -5.72 -6.74 -10.40
CA ASN A 43 -6.22 -8.11 -10.33
C ASN A 43 -6.37 -8.67 -8.92
N SER A 44 -5.90 -7.96 -7.92
CA SER A 44 -5.92 -8.41 -6.53
C SER A 44 -6.00 -7.24 -5.55
N THR A 45 -6.52 -7.51 -4.37
CA THR A 45 -6.55 -6.55 -3.26
C THR A 45 -5.37 -6.77 -2.32
N PHE A 46 -4.83 -5.68 -1.81
CA PHE A 46 -3.71 -5.68 -0.86
C PHE A 46 -4.04 -4.83 0.37
N ASP A 47 -3.42 -5.17 1.48
CA ASP A 47 -3.52 -4.42 2.74
C ASP A 47 -2.44 -3.36 2.88
N LEU A 48 -1.33 -3.53 2.16
CA LEU A 48 -0.18 -2.64 2.17
C LEU A 48 0.64 -2.82 0.89
N MET A 49 1.27 -1.73 0.43
CA MET A 49 2.23 -1.73 -0.67
C MET A 49 3.60 -1.29 -0.17
N ILE A 50 4.65 -1.94 -0.65
CA ILE A 50 6.04 -1.52 -0.50
C ILE A 50 6.56 -1.26 -1.91
N VAL A 51 6.92 -0.03 -2.21
CA VAL A 51 7.26 0.41 -3.57
C VAL A 51 8.62 1.07 -3.60
N ASP A 52 9.52 0.57 -4.44
CA ASP A 52 10.78 1.23 -4.74
C ASP A 52 10.51 2.55 -5.50
N ILE A 53 11.10 3.62 -5.02
CA ILE A 53 10.96 4.95 -5.65
C ILE A 53 11.68 4.99 -6.99
N PHE A 54 12.79 4.26 -7.12
CA PHE A 54 13.68 4.36 -8.28
C PHE A 54 13.67 3.08 -9.10
N MET A 55 12.71 3.00 -9.99
CA MET A 55 12.61 1.91 -10.96
C MET A 55 12.87 2.42 -12.37
N PRO A 56 13.44 1.58 -13.27
CA PRO A 56 13.53 1.92 -14.68
C PRO A 56 12.16 2.32 -15.25
N ASN A 57 12.14 3.30 -16.14
CA ASN A 57 10.95 3.84 -16.79
C ASN A 57 9.97 4.59 -15.86
N MET A 58 10.30 4.77 -14.60
CA MET A 58 9.58 5.64 -13.68
C MET A 58 10.49 6.73 -13.15
N ARG A 59 10.07 7.99 -13.28
CA ARG A 59 10.88 9.14 -12.85
C ARG A 59 10.64 9.46 -11.39
N GLY A 60 11.63 9.18 -10.53
CA GLY A 60 11.65 9.63 -9.15
C GLY A 60 10.34 9.33 -8.38
N PHE A 61 9.69 10.37 -7.93
CA PHE A 61 8.45 10.25 -7.16
C PHE A 61 7.20 9.81 -7.93
N GLU A 62 7.29 9.67 -9.24
CA GLU A 62 6.16 9.27 -10.08
C GLU A 62 5.58 7.91 -9.67
N SER A 63 6.43 6.99 -9.23
CA SER A 63 6.00 5.68 -8.73
C SER A 63 5.07 5.80 -7.51
N ILE A 64 5.40 6.64 -6.54
CA ILE A 64 4.56 6.86 -5.36
C ILE A 64 3.18 7.38 -5.78
N ARG A 65 3.16 8.41 -6.61
CA ARG A 65 1.93 9.02 -7.09
C ARG A 65 1.06 8.04 -7.85
N LEU A 66 1.66 7.27 -8.75
CA LEU A 66 0.96 6.32 -9.59
C LEU A 66 0.32 5.19 -8.79
N PHE A 67 1.09 4.57 -7.89
CA PHE A 67 0.58 3.50 -7.04
C PHE A 67 -0.45 3.99 -6.02
N HIS A 68 -0.23 5.15 -5.42
CA HIS A 68 -1.20 5.75 -4.50
C HIS A 68 -2.52 6.09 -5.20
N ASN A 69 -2.47 6.70 -6.38
CA ASN A 69 -3.67 7.04 -7.14
C ASN A 69 -4.45 5.79 -7.58
N HIS A 70 -3.75 4.70 -7.86
CA HIS A 70 -4.38 3.44 -8.25
C HIS A 70 -5.06 2.72 -7.08
N ALA A 71 -4.53 2.84 -5.87
CA ALA A 71 -5.06 2.23 -4.65
C ALA A 71 -4.97 3.21 -3.46
N PRO A 72 -5.78 4.28 -3.43
CA PRO A 72 -5.60 5.39 -2.48
C PRO A 72 -5.90 5.05 -1.03
N THR A 73 -6.60 3.96 -0.77
CA THR A 73 -6.91 3.49 0.59
C THR A 73 -5.88 2.52 1.15
N VAL A 74 -4.94 2.08 0.32
CA VAL A 74 -3.89 1.13 0.72
C VAL A 74 -2.65 1.90 1.17
N PRO A 75 -2.18 1.71 2.40
CA PRO A 75 -0.96 2.36 2.86
C PRO A 75 0.24 1.94 2.00
N LEU A 76 1.09 2.92 1.70
CA LEU A 76 2.25 2.77 0.84
C LEU A 76 3.51 3.11 1.62
N ILE A 77 4.44 2.16 1.71
CA ILE A 77 5.80 2.36 2.20
C ILE A 77 6.71 2.54 0.98
N ALA A 78 7.29 3.72 0.86
CA ALA A 78 8.28 4.01 -0.18
C ALA A 78 9.66 3.56 0.27
N ILE A 79 10.38 2.83 -0.55
CA ILE A 79 11.76 2.44 -0.30
C ILE A 79 12.70 3.12 -1.29
N SER A 80 13.82 3.64 -0.78
CA SER A 80 14.83 4.33 -1.58
C SER A 80 16.17 3.61 -1.54
N GLY A 81 16.80 3.44 -2.71
CA GLY A 81 18.10 2.78 -2.83
C GLY A 81 19.30 3.70 -2.62
N TYR A 82 20.47 3.08 -2.69
CA TYR A 82 21.78 3.70 -2.50
C TYR A 82 22.17 4.76 -3.51
N ALA A 83 21.54 4.82 -4.66
CA ALA A 83 21.88 5.77 -5.73
C ALA A 83 21.77 7.24 -5.29
N PHE A 84 21.32 7.47 -4.08
CA PHE A 84 21.11 8.77 -3.47
C PHE A 84 22.01 9.01 -2.28
N SER A 85 23.29 8.78 -2.48
CA SER A 85 24.36 9.33 -1.64
C SER A 85 24.48 10.86 -1.78
N SER A 86 23.66 11.49 -2.62
CA SER A 86 23.65 12.95 -2.72
C SER A 86 22.97 13.54 -1.48
N PRO A 87 23.49 14.63 -0.96
CA PRO A 87 22.92 15.33 0.21
C PRO A 87 21.44 15.74 0.02
N GLU A 88 21.01 15.87 -1.22
CA GLU A 88 19.67 16.30 -1.60
C GLU A 88 18.59 15.26 -1.26
N VAL A 89 18.93 13.98 -1.25
CA VAL A 89 17.97 12.89 -0.98
C VAL A 89 17.84 12.56 0.51
N SER A 90 18.80 12.97 1.31
CA SER A 90 18.73 12.88 2.77
C SER A 90 17.99 14.07 3.39
N SER A 91 17.52 15.01 2.56
CA SER A 91 16.92 16.24 3.05
C SER A 91 15.52 15.99 3.59
N PRO A 92 15.10 16.76 4.60
CA PRO A 92 13.71 16.75 5.08
C PRO A 92 12.69 16.99 3.96
N ASP A 93 13.09 17.66 2.89
CA ASP A 93 12.25 17.97 1.73
C ASP A 93 11.91 16.74 0.89
N PHE A 94 12.83 15.78 0.80
CA PHE A 94 12.57 14.50 0.11
C PHE A 94 11.48 13.69 0.82
N LEU A 95 11.61 13.50 2.14
CA LEU A 95 10.60 12.82 2.95
C LEU A 95 9.24 13.54 2.85
N ARG A 96 9.25 14.85 2.95
CA ARG A 96 8.05 15.68 2.84
C ARG A 96 7.38 15.53 1.47
N MET A 97 8.15 15.51 0.40
CA MET A 97 7.64 15.29 -0.96
C MET A 97 7.03 13.91 -1.11
N ALA A 98 7.69 12.87 -0.64
CA ALA A 98 7.18 11.50 -0.68
C ALA A 98 5.83 11.37 0.06
N LEU A 99 5.72 11.96 1.25
CA LEU A 99 4.49 11.98 2.04
C LEU A 99 3.37 12.76 1.34
N LYS A 100 3.67 13.89 0.71
CA LYS A 100 2.70 14.67 -0.07
C LYS A 100 2.13 13.89 -1.26
N LEU A 101 2.94 13.05 -1.87
CA LEU A 101 2.53 12.26 -3.04
C LEU A 101 1.76 10.98 -2.68
N GLY A 102 1.65 10.67 -1.40
CA GLY A 102 0.80 9.60 -0.90
C GLY A 102 1.53 8.47 -0.19
N ALA A 103 2.85 8.56 0.02
CA ALA A 103 3.56 7.61 0.86
C ALA A 103 3.14 7.78 2.33
N THR A 104 2.84 6.68 3.00
CA THR A 104 2.54 6.67 4.43
C THR A 104 3.83 6.75 5.24
N ARG A 105 4.86 6.05 4.79
CA ARG A 105 6.21 6.01 5.38
C ARG A 105 7.25 5.86 4.28
N CYS A 106 8.51 6.22 4.60
CA CYS A 106 9.67 5.97 3.76
C CYS A 106 10.73 5.19 4.52
N LEU A 107 11.36 4.23 3.84
CA LEU A 107 12.50 3.49 4.34
C LEU A 107 13.69 3.64 3.38
N ARG A 108 14.86 3.80 3.95
CA ARG A 108 16.11 3.86 3.21
C ARG A 108 16.78 2.49 3.17
N LYS A 109 17.18 2.04 2.00
CA LYS A 109 18.03 0.84 1.85
C LYS A 109 19.48 1.15 2.26
N PRO A 110 20.17 0.26 2.98
CA PRO A 110 19.67 -0.99 3.54
C PRO A 110 18.86 -0.73 4.83
N PHE A 111 17.84 -1.51 5.03
CA PHE A 111 17.06 -1.50 6.28
C PHE A 111 17.08 -2.89 6.92
N ARG A 112 16.91 -2.93 8.24
CA ARG A 112 16.82 -4.17 8.97
C ARG A 112 15.41 -4.76 8.83
N PRO A 113 15.26 -6.10 8.81
CA PRO A 113 13.94 -6.75 8.81
C PRO A 113 13.04 -6.29 9.95
N THR A 114 13.60 -6.09 11.13
CA THR A 114 12.87 -5.59 12.30
C THR A 114 12.34 -4.18 12.12
N THR A 115 13.10 -3.30 11.46
CA THR A 115 12.66 -1.95 11.11
C THR A 115 11.50 -1.98 10.13
N LEU A 116 11.58 -2.81 9.09
CA LEU A 116 10.50 -2.98 8.11
C LEU A 116 9.23 -3.48 8.79
N LEU A 117 9.32 -4.49 9.65
CA LEU A 117 8.17 -5.04 10.38
C LEU A 117 7.51 -3.98 11.28
N SER A 118 8.29 -3.19 12.00
CA SER A 118 7.77 -2.10 12.84
C SER A 118 6.99 -1.08 12.03
N VAL A 119 7.51 -0.68 10.88
CA VAL A 119 6.84 0.28 9.98
C VAL A 119 5.57 -0.32 9.37
N ILE A 120 5.59 -1.59 9.01
CA ILE A 120 4.40 -2.31 8.52
C ILE A 120 3.31 -2.31 9.59
N ASP A 121 3.65 -2.65 10.82
CA ASP A 121 2.69 -2.69 11.94
C ASP A 121 2.07 -1.32 12.19
N GLU A 122 2.85 -0.25 12.17
CA GLU A 122 2.35 1.12 12.29
C GLU A 122 1.36 1.46 11.18
N CYS A 123 1.69 1.15 9.93
CA CYS A 123 0.84 1.43 8.79
C CYS A 123 -0.47 0.64 8.82
N LEU A 124 -0.42 -0.63 9.19
CA LEU A 124 -1.60 -1.48 9.26
C LEU A 124 -2.52 -1.10 10.41
N SER A 125 -1.96 -0.76 11.57
CA SER A 125 -2.72 -0.32 12.74
C SER A 125 -3.42 1.01 12.48
N ALA A 126 -2.78 1.96 11.82
CA ALA A 126 -3.37 3.25 11.45
C ALA A 126 -4.49 3.11 10.41
N ALA A 127 -4.40 2.13 9.51
CA ALA A 127 -5.39 1.90 8.46
C ALA A 127 -6.67 1.21 8.96
N GLU A 128 -6.62 0.44 10.04
CA GLU A 128 -7.77 -0.31 10.57
C GLU A 128 -8.98 0.52 10.96
N PRO A 129 -8.85 1.65 11.68
CA PRO A 129 -10.00 2.49 12.03
C PRO A 129 -10.70 3.05 10.80
N HIS A 130 -9.94 3.42 9.80
CA HIS A 130 -10.51 3.97 8.56
C HIS A 130 -11.30 2.94 7.77
N ARG A 131 -10.80 1.70 7.68
CA ARG A 131 -11.51 0.60 7.03
C ARG A 131 -12.80 0.22 7.75
N ARG A 132 -12.81 0.21 9.07
CA ARG A 132 -14.01 -0.05 9.87
C ARG A 132 -15.08 1.00 9.62
N ASN A 133 -14.71 2.28 9.60
CA ASN A 133 -15.63 3.37 9.33
C ASN A 133 -16.24 3.29 7.93
N VAL A 134 -15.45 3.01 6.91
CA VAL A 134 -15.93 2.84 5.53
C VAL A 134 -16.86 1.64 5.41
N ALA A 135 -16.52 0.50 6.00
CA ALA A 135 -17.36 -0.70 6.00
C ALA A 135 -18.68 -0.48 6.74
N THR A 136 -18.66 0.25 7.86
CA THR A 136 -19.86 0.61 8.62
C THR A 136 -20.76 1.54 7.82
N LEU A 137 -20.21 2.57 7.17
CA LEU A 137 -20.95 3.49 6.31
C LEU A 137 -21.56 2.78 5.10
N ALA A 138 -20.84 1.85 4.47
CA ALA A 138 -21.34 1.04 3.37
C ALA A 138 -22.48 0.10 3.82
N ALA A 139 -22.36 -0.51 5.00
CA ALA A 139 -23.40 -1.37 5.57
C ALA A 139 -24.67 -0.58 5.91
N VAL A 140 -24.54 0.65 6.47
CA VAL A 140 -25.67 1.53 6.74
C VAL A 140 -26.34 1.99 5.44
N ALA A 141 -25.58 2.34 4.41
CA ALA A 141 -26.13 2.72 3.11
C ALA A 141 -26.91 1.56 2.45
N SER A 142 -26.43 0.33 2.57
CA SER A 142 -27.13 -0.86 2.07
C SER A 142 -28.41 -1.17 2.84
N ALA A 143 -28.43 -0.96 4.15
CA ALA A 143 -29.62 -1.17 4.99
C ALA A 143 -30.73 -0.15 4.71
N VAL A 144 -30.40 1.06 4.25
CA VAL A 144 -31.38 2.11 3.91
C VAL A 144 -31.99 1.88 2.52
N SER A 145 -31.42 1.03 1.69
CA SER A 145 -31.86 0.78 0.31
C SER A 145 -32.89 -0.33 0.15
N GLU A 146 -33.34 -0.97 1.21
CA GLU A 146 -34.45 -1.93 1.12
C GLU A 146 -35.78 -1.19 1.03
N PRO A 147 -36.55 -1.30 -0.05
CA PRO A 147 -37.86 -0.69 -0.14
C PRO A 147 -38.80 -1.38 0.84
N GLN A 148 -39.49 -0.61 1.65
CA GLN A 148 -40.66 -1.05 2.38
C GLN A 148 -41.79 -1.36 1.38
N GLU A 149 -41.68 -2.50 0.73
CA GLU A 149 -42.78 -3.01 -0.10
C GLU A 149 -43.38 -4.27 0.53
N LYS A 150 -44.05 -4.08 1.65
CA LYS A 150 -45.06 -5.02 2.15
C LYS A 150 -45.96 -4.38 3.19
N MET A 151 -46.83 -3.49 2.78
CA MET A 151 -48.07 -3.24 3.48
C MET A 151 -49.11 -2.60 2.56
N ARG A 152 -49.61 -3.33 1.57
CA ARG A 152 -50.91 -3.11 0.94
C ARG A 152 -51.41 -4.45 0.40
N SER A 153 -51.98 -5.24 1.27
CA SER A 153 -52.97 -6.25 0.86
C SER A 153 -53.66 -6.83 2.08
N SER A 154 -54.65 -6.13 2.57
CA SER A 154 -55.84 -6.73 3.20
C SER A 154 -56.82 -5.62 3.59
N ALA A 155 -57.59 -5.17 2.64
CA ALA A 155 -58.87 -4.55 2.86
C ALA A 155 -59.73 -4.84 1.63
N GLY A 156 -60.48 -5.91 1.70
CA GLY A 156 -61.54 -6.29 0.79
C GLY A 156 -62.48 -7.17 1.52
#